data_9f3e540fb8984f6046d76f901f3a6276
#
_entry.id   9f3e540fb8984f6046d76f901f3a6276
#
_cell.length_a   1.000
_cell.length_b   1.000
_cell.length_c   1.000
_cell.angle_alpha   90.00
_cell.angle_beta   90.00
_cell.angle_gamma   90.00
#
_symmetry.space_group_name_H-M   'P 1'
#
loop_
_entity.id
_entity.type
_entity.pdbx_description
1 polymer ?
#
loop_
_entity_poly.entity_id
_entity_poly.type
_entity_poly.pdbx_seq_one_letter_code
_entity_poly.pdbx_strand_id
1 'polypeptide(L)'
;MPNANTASHTVGTAEDRVDLKTMDRAALRRFVTERGAPQYRGDQLFNWIYGKGVSDFGRMSNLPKRMRRGLQRDAIVEDIEIVEQQQAADQTVKALFELPSGREAETVLIPDIDERGEARRLTVCVSSEVGCAMGCEFCATGRMGFRENLTPGAIFDQVWHMNEVAHERFGRPVTNIVFMGMGEPLLNYDAVLDSIRILTDEDSLNLSAQKITV
;
A
#
# COMPACT_ATOMS: atom_id res chain seq x y z
N MET A 1 -13.21 -42.44 35.96
CA MET A 1 -12.18 -41.46 35.69
C MET A 1 -12.31 -40.99 34.26
N PRO A 2 -12.82 -39.82 33.97
CA PRO A 2 -12.72 -39.20 32.66
C PRO A 2 -11.74 -38.05 32.75
N ASN A 3 -10.81 -37.99 31.82
CA ASN A 3 -10.05 -36.75 31.56
C ASN A 3 -10.46 -36.21 30.20
N ALA A 4 -11.29 -35.21 30.24
CA ALA A 4 -11.60 -34.38 29.10
C ALA A 4 -10.45 -33.36 28.94
N ASN A 5 -9.64 -33.56 27.90
CA ASN A 5 -8.64 -32.63 27.50
C ASN A 5 -9.32 -31.58 26.57
N THR A 6 -9.86 -30.52 27.14
CA THR A 6 -10.34 -29.35 26.43
C THR A 6 -9.12 -28.56 25.97
N ALA A 7 -8.70 -28.77 24.72
CA ALA A 7 -7.78 -27.87 24.05
C ALA A 7 -8.49 -26.54 23.86
N SER A 8 -8.16 -25.56 24.71
CA SER A 8 -8.52 -24.17 24.53
C SER A 8 -7.79 -23.62 23.30
N HIS A 9 -8.52 -23.43 22.20
CA HIS A 9 -8.04 -22.66 21.09
C HIS A 9 -8.00 -21.20 21.55
N THR A 10 -6.83 -20.72 21.95
CA THR A 10 -6.53 -19.29 22.05
C THR A 10 -6.66 -18.70 20.65
N VAL A 11 -7.69 -17.89 20.45
CA VAL A 11 -7.76 -16.97 19.30
C VAL A 11 -6.63 -15.97 19.53
N GLY A 12 -5.60 -15.97 18.65
CA GLY A 12 -4.51 -15.01 18.69
C GLY A 12 -5.08 -13.60 18.68
N THR A 13 -4.47 -12.69 19.46
CA THR A 13 -4.83 -11.27 19.44
C THR A 13 -4.55 -10.69 18.05
N ALA A 14 -5.16 -9.57 17.70
CA ALA A 14 -4.97 -8.91 16.40
C ALA A 14 -3.50 -8.63 16.09
N GLU A 15 -2.67 -8.48 17.12
CA GLU A 15 -1.23 -8.20 17.06
C GLU A 15 -0.37 -9.37 16.56
N ASP A 16 -0.90 -10.62 16.57
CA ASP A 16 -0.14 -11.82 16.14
C ASP A 16 -0.33 -12.18 14.66
N ARG A 17 -1.21 -11.46 13.93
CA ARG A 17 -1.49 -11.77 12.53
C ARG A 17 -0.48 -11.13 11.58
N VAL A 18 -0.12 -11.88 10.52
CA VAL A 18 0.81 -11.42 9.50
C VAL A 18 0.08 -10.51 8.51
N ASP A 19 0.56 -9.27 8.33
CA ASP A 19 0.03 -8.41 7.29
C ASP A 19 0.60 -8.80 5.92
N LEU A 20 -0.28 -9.29 5.02
CA LEU A 20 0.08 -9.71 3.67
C LEU A 20 0.34 -8.54 2.74
N LYS A 21 -0.08 -7.33 3.11
CA LYS A 21 0.13 -6.13 2.29
C LYS A 21 1.55 -5.56 2.42
N THR A 22 2.36 -6.14 3.29
CA THR A 22 3.80 -5.86 3.35
C THR A 22 4.63 -6.71 2.37
N MET A 23 3.98 -7.61 1.61
CA MET A 23 4.64 -8.65 0.81
C MET A 23 4.50 -8.38 -0.69
N ASP A 24 5.63 -8.40 -1.40
CA ASP A 24 5.64 -8.50 -2.86
C ASP A 24 5.16 -9.89 -3.34
N ARG A 25 5.04 -10.07 -4.66
CA ARG A 25 4.62 -11.36 -5.25
C ARG A 25 5.51 -12.54 -4.81
N ALA A 26 6.82 -12.33 -4.76
CA ALA A 26 7.76 -13.38 -4.38
C ALA A 26 7.60 -13.79 -2.91
N ALA A 27 7.38 -12.81 -2.03
CA ALA A 27 7.12 -13.04 -0.62
C ALA A 27 5.79 -13.77 -0.40
N LEU A 28 4.71 -13.38 -1.09
CA LEU A 28 3.42 -14.07 -1.04
C LEU A 28 3.51 -15.52 -1.52
N ARG A 29 4.30 -15.79 -2.57
CA ARG A 29 4.57 -17.17 -3.03
C ARG A 29 5.28 -17.99 -1.96
N ARG A 30 6.30 -17.44 -1.29
CA ARG A 30 6.99 -18.09 -0.15
C ARG A 30 6.03 -18.34 1.00
N PHE A 31 5.28 -17.32 1.40
CA PHE A 31 4.30 -17.38 2.49
C PHE A 31 3.30 -18.54 2.33
N VAL A 32 2.74 -18.75 1.14
CA VAL A 32 1.79 -19.84 0.90
C VAL A 32 2.48 -21.20 0.82
N THR A 33 3.71 -21.26 0.27
CA THR A 33 4.47 -22.51 0.14
C THR A 33 4.90 -23.05 1.51
N GLU A 34 5.34 -22.20 2.41
CA GLU A 34 5.67 -22.55 3.81
C GLU A 34 4.46 -23.13 4.57
N ARG A 35 3.24 -22.79 4.12
CA ARG A 35 1.98 -23.33 4.67
C ARG A 35 1.44 -24.53 3.89
N GLY A 36 2.27 -25.12 3.03
CA GLY A 36 1.93 -26.33 2.26
C GLY A 36 0.97 -26.09 1.09
N ALA A 37 0.80 -24.84 0.65
CA ALA A 37 -0.01 -24.53 -0.52
C ALA A 37 0.88 -24.37 -1.78
N PRO A 38 0.35 -24.68 -2.99
CA PRO A 38 1.08 -24.47 -4.23
C PRO A 38 1.40 -22.99 -4.45
N GLN A 39 2.56 -22.68 -5.05
CA GLN A 39 3.09 -21.34 -5.30
C GLN A 39 2.10 -20.41 -6.02
N TYR A 40 1.32 -20.92 -6.98
CA TYR A 40 0.33 -20.10 -7.71
C TYR A 40 -0.78 -19.51 -6.83
N ARG A 41 -0.95 -20.01 -5.61
CA ARG A 41 -1.86 -19.41 -4.63
C ARG A 41 -1.36 -18.07 -4.12
N GLY A 42 -0.04 -17.88 -4.11
CA GLY A 42 0.58 -16.57 -3.85
C GLY A 42 0.22 -15.56 -4.95
N ASP A 43 0.23 -15.98 -6.22
CA ASP A 43 -0.19 -15.12 -7.33
C ASP A 43 -1.67 -14.74 -7.25
N GLN A 44 -2.52 -15.69 -6.83
CA GLN A 44 -3.93 -15.40 -6.62
C GLN A 44 -4.16 -14.41 -5.48
N LEU A 45 -3.41 -14.54 -4.35
CA LEU A 45 -3.43 -13.56 -3.27
C LEU A 45 -2.97 -12.18 -3.76
N PHE A 46 -1.84 -12.12 -4.48
CA PHE A 46 -1.32 -10.89 -5.05
C PHE A 46 -2.37 -10.17 -5.92
N ASN A 47 -2.98 -10.88 -6.85
CA ASN A 47 -4.02 -10.29 -7.72
C ASN A 47 -5.26 -9.82 -6.92
N TRP A 48 -5.66 -10.53 -5.84
CA TRP A 48 -6.76 -10.06 -4.99
C TRP A 48 -6.40 -8.81 -4.22
N ILE A 49 -5.22 -8.75 -3.63
CA ILE A 49 -4.76 -7.65 -2.78
C ILE A 49 -4.46 -6.42 -3.65
N TYR A 50 -3.57 -6.57 -4.64
CA TYR A 50 -3.01 -5.45 -5.38
C TYR A 50 -3.68 -5.16 -6.73
N GLY A 51 -4.24 -6.19 -7.37
CA GLY A 51 -4.94 -6.01 -8.63
C GLY A 51 -6.42 -5.64 -8.49
N LYS A 52 -7.04 -6.03 -7.36
CA LYS A 52 -8.48 -5.82 -7.11
C LYS A 52 -8.78 -4.99 -5.86
N GLY A 53 -7.79 -4.63 -5.06
CA GLY A 53 -7.98 -3.90 -3.82
C GLY A 53 -8.90 -4.62 -2.81
N VAL A 54 -8.78 -5.95 -2.68
CA VAL A 54 -9.64 -6.74 -1.79
C VAL A 54 -8.86 -7.19 -0.58
N SER A 55 -9.24 -6.69 0.61
CA SER A 55 -8.68 -7.06 1.91
C SER A 55 -9.43 -8.21 2.61
N ASP A 56 -10.70 -8.45 2.28
CA ASP A 56 -11.49 -9.55 2.87
C ASP A 56 -11.20 -10.89 2.18
N PHE A 57 -10.52 -11.81 2.89
CA PHE A 57 -10.25 -13.17 2.41
C PHE A 57 -11.53 -13.94 2.06
N GLY A 58 -12.68 -13.62 2.67
CA GLY A 58 -13.96 -14.23 2.37
C GLY A 58 -14.39 -14.01 0.91
N ARG A 59 -14.03 -12.87 0.32
CA ARG A 59 -14.34 -12.49 -1.07
C ARG A 59 -13.40 -13.13 -2.11
N MET A 60 -12.27 -13.70 -1.71
CA MET A 60 -11.26 -14.29 -2.60
C MET A 60 -11.72 -15.64 -3.13
N SER A 61 -12.70 -15.66 -4.04
CA SER A 61 -13.50 -16.82 -4.42
C SER A 61 -12.71 -17.96 -5.07
N ASN A 62 -11.59 -17.70 -5.75
CA ASN A 62 -10.72 -18.70 -6.36
C ASN A 62 -9.74 -19.36 -5.36
N LEU A 63 -9.71 -18.91 -4.10
CA LEU A 63 -8.99 -19.59 -3.03
C LEU A 63 -9.87 -20.67 -2.36
N PRO A 64 -9.32 -21.85 -2.03
CA PRO A 64 -10.06 -22.88 -1.30
C PRO A 64 -10.64 -22.37 0.02
N LYS A 65 -11.86 -22.80 0.36
CA LYS A 65 -12.53 -22.40 1.62
C LYS A 65 -11.65 -22.63 2.87
N ARG A 66 -10.90 -23.75 2.91
CA ARG A 66 -9.99 -24.06 4.01
C ARG A 66 -8.86 -23.03 4.12
N MET A 67 -8.28 -22.63 2.98
CA MET A 67 -7.21 -21.62 2.93
C MET A 67 -7.72 -20.26 3.39
N ARG A 68 -8.89 -19.82 2.91
CA ARG A 68 -9.50 -18.54 3.32
C ARG A 68 -9.73 -18.47 4.83
N ARG A 69 -10.24 -19.56 5.44
CA ARG A 69 -10.41 -19.62 6.90
C ARG A 69 -9.08 -19.60 7.66
N GLY A 70 -8.04 -20.25 7.13
CA GLY A 70 -6.69 -20.17 7.69
C GLY A 70 -6.14 -18.75 7.64
N LEU A 71 -6.26 -18.08 6.48
CA LEU A 71 -5.83 -16.70 6.32
C LEU A 71 -6.58 -15.74 7.25
N GLN A 72 -7.90 -15.88 7.39
CA GLN A 72 -8.70 -15.05 8.31
C GLN A 72 -8.23 -15.15 9.78
N ARG A 73 -7.68 -16.30 10.18
CA ARG A 73 -7.14 -16.50 11.52
C ARG A 73 -5.72 -15.96 11.67
N ASP A 74 -4.85 -16.20 10.67
CA ASP A 74 -3.40 -16.08 10.79
C ASP A 74 -2.83 -14.84 10.08
N ALA A 75 -3.64 -14.14 9.28
CA ALA A 75 -3.20 -13.01 8.46
C ALA A 75 -4.23 -11.88 8.42
N ILE A 76 -3.75 -10.71 8.01
CA ILE A 76 -4.55 -9.52 7.68
C ILE A 76 -4.10 -8.94 6.35
N VAL A 77 -4.87 -8.03 5.82
CA VAL A 77 -4.50 -7.10 4.76
C VAL A 77 -4.86 -5.72 5.28
N GLU A 78 -3.87 -4.98 5.74
CA GLU A 78 -4.08 -3.63 6.27
C GLU A 78 -4.21 -2.64 5.12
N ASP A 79 -5.30 -1.87 5.12
CA ASP A 79 -5.52 -0.75 4.20
C ASP A 79 -5.35 0.56 4.97
N ILE A 80 -4.82 1.59 4.32
CA ILE A 80 -4.86 2.96 4.84
C ILE A 80 -5.99 3.73 4.15
N GLU A 81 -6.58 4.68 4.86
CA GLU A 81 -7.73 5.43 4.37
C GLU A 81 -7.41 6.92 4.26
N ILE A 82 -8.02 7.59 3.27
CA ILE A 82 -7.96 9.05 3.17
C ILE A 82 -8.90 9.65 4.22
N VAL A 83 -8.34 10.40 5.17
CA VAL A 83 -9.09 11.09 6.22
C VAL A 83 -9.40 12.55 5.87
N GLU A 84 -8.60 13.16 5.00
CA GLU A 84 -8.83 14.52 4.52
C GLU A 84 -8.34 14.67 3.08
N GLN A 85 -9.07 15.46 2.27
CA GLN A 85 -8.64 15.89 0.94
C GLN A 85 -8.79 17.40 0.79
N GLN A 86 -7.79 18.02 0.19
CA GLN A 86 -7.79 19.43 -0.18
C GLN A 86 -7.48 19.57 -1.68
N GLN A 87 -8.17 20.48 -2.35
CA GLN A 87 -7.94 20.77 -3.76
C GLN A 87 -7.51 22.21 -3.94
N ALA A 88 -6.44 22.42 -4.69
CA ALA A 88 -5.98 23.74 -5.11
C ALA A 88 -6.64 24.21 -6.43
N ALA A 89 -6.49 25.50 -6.75
CA ALA A 89 -7.07 26.10 -7.97
C ALA A 89 -6.50 25.51 -9.27
N ASP A 90 -5.26 25.00 -9.24
CA ASP A 90 -4.58 24.32 -10.33
C ASP A 90 -4.96 22.83 -10.46
N GLN A 91 -5.99 22.42 -9.74
CA GLN A 91 -6.50 21.06 -9.67
C GLN A 91 -5.58 20.04 -8.95
N THR A 92 -4.47 20.49 -8.37
CA THR A 92 -3.66 19.65 -7.46
C THR A 92 -4.51 19.18 -6.28
N VAL A 93 -4.42 17.90 -5.94
CA VAL A 93 -5.14 17.30 -4.81
C VAL A 93 -4.15 16.80 -3.80
N LYS A 94 -4.21 17.32 -2.58
CA LYS A 94 -3.51 16.80 -1.41
C LYS A 94 -4.44 15.91 -0.61
N ALA A 95 -4.01 14.71 -0.27
CA ALA A 95 -4.70 13.77 0.59
C ALA A 95 -3.88 13.49 1.86
N LEU A 96 -4.55 13.38 2.98
CA LEU A 96 -4.01 12.93 4.25
C LEU A 96 -4.49 11.51 4.49
N PHE A 97 -3.57 10.60 4.72
CA PHE A 97 -3.83 9.19 5.00
C PHE A 97 -3.57 8.89 6.46
N GLU A 98 -4.53 8.21 7.11
CA GLU A 98 -4.31 7.66 8.45
C GLU A 98 -3.71 6.26 8.36
N LEU A 99 -2.63 6.04 9.11
CA LEU A 99 -1.95 4.75 9.23
C LEU A 99 -2.52 3.93 10.39
N PRO A 100 -2.34 2.59 10.42
CA PRO A 100 -2.77 1.75 11.54
C PRO A 100 -2.21 2.19 12.91
N SER A 101 -1.08 2.88 12.91
CA SER A 101 -0.47 3.49 14.12
C SER A 101 -1.22 4.72 14.64
N GLY A 102 -2.25 5.22 13.93
CA GLY A 102 -2.92 6.49 14.19
C GLY A 102 -2.10 7.72 13.80
N ARG A 103 -0.99 7.54 13.07
CA ARG A 103 -0.22 8.64 12.47
C ARG A 103 -0.70 8.91 11.06
N GLU A 104 -0.28 10.07 10.53
CA GLU A 104 -0.74 10.54 9.23
C GLU A 104 0.42 10.78 8.27
N ALA A 105 0.18 10.45 6.98
CA ALA A 105 1.09 10.74 5.88
C ALA A 105 0.39 11.52 4.77
N GLU A 106 1.08 12.49 4.18
CA GLU A 106 0.55 13.28 3.07
C GLU A 106 0.92 12.66 1.72
N THR A 107 0.01 12.77 0.76
CA THR A 107 0.22 12.39 -0.64
C THR A 107 -0.40 13.44 -1.54
N VAL A 108 0.23 13.72 -2.68
CA VAL A 108 -0.25 14.77 -3.58
C VAL A 108 -0.40 14.23 -5.00
N LEU A 109 -1.58 14.41 -5.60
CA LEU A 109 -1.80 14.22 -7.03
C LEU A 109 -1.60 15.56 -7.75
N ILE A 110 -0.61 15.61 -8.62
CA ILE A 110 -0.19 16.80 -9.36
C ILE A 110 -0.52 16.59 -10.85
N PRO A 111 -1.57 17.26 -11.38
CA PRO A 111 -1.88 17.22 -12.78
C PRO A 111 -1.00 18.20 -13.56
N ASP A 112 -0.54 17.77 -14.73
CA ASP A 112 0.05 18.64 -15.76
C ASP A 112 -1.04 18.91 -16.81
N ILE A 113 -1.68 20.06 -16.71
CA ILE A 113 -2.84 20.46 -17.52
C ILE A 113 -2.34 21.30 -18.71
N ASP A 114 -2.76 20.94 -19.92
CA ASP A 114 -2.44 21.71 -21.12
C ASP A 114 -3.39 22.92 -21.34
N GLU A 115 -3.10 23.72 -22.36
CA GLU A 115 -3.89 24.90 -22.72
C GLU A 115 -5.36 24.60 -23.07
N ARG A 116 -5.67 23.33 -23.36
CA ARG A 116 -7.03 22.85 -23.66
C ARG A 116 -7.77 22.36 -22.43
N GLY A 117 -7.11 22.39 -21.26
CA GLY A 117 -7.65 21.88 -20.00
C GLY A 117 -7.55 20.36 -19.86
N GLU A 118 -6.78 19.66 -20.71
CA GLU A 118 -6.60 18.22 -20.63
C GLU A 118 -5.35 17.87 -19.82
N ALA A 119 -5.49 16.88 -18.92
CA ALA A 119 -4.36 16.38 -18.15
C ALA A 119 -3.43 15.54 -19.04
N ARG A 120 -2.21 16.03 -19.31
CA ARG A 120 -1.17 15.30 -20.05
C ARG A 120 -0.48 14.26 -19.19
N ARG A 121 -0.21 14.63 -17.95
CA ARG A 121 0.47 13.81 -16.98
C ARG A 121 -0.21 13.95 -15.62
N LEU A 122 -0.34 12.83 -14.93
CA LEU A 122 -0.86 12.75 -13.56
C LEU A 122 0.23 12.13 -12.70
N THR A 123 0.87 12.93 -11.85
CA THR A 123 1.98 12.49 -11.00
C THR A 123 1.50 12.38 -9.56
N VAL A 124 1.76 11.24 -8.93
CA VAL A 124 1.55 11.07 -7.49
C VAL A 124 2.88 11.30 -6.78
N CYS A 125 2.91 12.24 -5.87
CA CYS A 125 4.00 12.48 -4.94
C CYS A 125 3.70 11.71 -3.65
N VAL A 126 4.44 10.63 -3.39
CA VAL A 126 4.22 9.71 -2.26
C VAL A 126 5.19 9.94 -1.13
N SER A 127 4.75 9.66 0.08
CA SER A 127 5.56 9.62 1.29
C SER A 127 6.13 8.24 1.54
N SER A 128 7.35 8.17 2.06
CA SER A 128 8.04 6.93 2.46
C SER A 128 8.15 6.75 3.96
N GLU A 129 7.99 7.83 4.74
CA GLU A 129 8.07 7.86 6.20
C GLU A 129 7.04 8.85 6.75
N VAL A 130 6.72 8.74 8.03
CA VAL A 130 6.13 9.83 8.80
C VAL A 130 7.23 10.62 9.47
N GLY A 131 7.34 11.91 9.13
CA GLY A 131 8.51 12.71 9.51
C GLY A 131 9.75 12.35 8.67
N CYS A 132 10.92 12.85 9.05
CA CYS A 132 12.18 12.58 8.36
C CYS A 132 13.36 12.81 9.30
N ALA A 133 14.35 11.91 9.26
CA ALA A 133 15.56 12.00 10.08
C ALA A 133 16.63 12.94 9.51
N MET A 134 16.52 13.35 8.24
CA MET A 134 17.56 14.13 7.54
C MET A 134 17.71 15.57 8.07
N GLY A 135 16.67 16.14 8.68
CA GLY A 135 16.73 17.44 9.33
C GLY A 135 17.06 18.61 8.40
N CYS A 136 16.73 18.55 7.12
CA CYS A 136 16.96 19.62 6.15
C CYS A 136 16.29 20.92 6.62
N GLU A 137 17.04 22.01 6.73
CA GLU A 137 16.56 23.28 7.31
C GLU A 137 15.37 23.91 6.58
N PHE A 138 15.30 23.72 5.26
CA PHE A 138 14.22 24.23 4.41
C PHE A 138 12.97 23.36 4.40
N CYS A 139 13.03 22.13 4.94
CA CYS A 139 11.98 21.12 4.82
C CYS A 139 11.09 21.10 6.07
N ALA A 140 9.77 21.26 5.89
CA ALA A 140 8.81 21.17 6.99
C ALA A 140 8.83 19.79 7.64
N THR A 141 8.89 18.71 6.84
CA THR A 141 8.96 17.32 7.32
C THR A 141 10.24 17.06 8.14
N GLY A 142 11.38 17.65 7.72
CA GLY A 142 12.64 17.53 8.48
C GLY A 142 12.57 18.12 9.88
N ARG A 143 11.74 19.15 10.09
CA ARG A 143 11.52 19.76 11.41
C ARG A 143 10.64 18.90 12.32
N MET A 144 9.84 17.98 11.79
CA MET A 144 9.01 17.05 12.57
C MET A 144 9.84 15.96 13.25
N GLY A 145 11.05 15.69 12.74
CA GLY A 145 11.85 14.53 13.07
C GLY A 145 11.21 13.22 12.61
N PHE A 146 11.96 12.14 12.61
CA PHE A 146 11.49 10.82 12.25
C PHE A 146 10.47 10.26 13.24
N ARG A 147 9.44 9.60 12.77
CA ARG A 147 8.40 8.96 13.56
C ARG A 147 8.26 7.47 13.27
N GLU A 148 8.06 7.09 11.99
CA GLU A 148 7.99 5.70 11.56
C GLU A 148 8.22 5.56 10.05
N ASN A 149 8.67 4.39 9.63
CA ASN A 149 8.73 3.99 8.23
C ASN A 149 7.35 3.54 7.75
N LEU A 150 6.98 3.91 6.52
CA LEU A 150 5.80 3.35 5.88
C LEU A 150 6.10 1.94 5.36
N THR A 151 5.11 1.05 5.49
CA THR A 151 5.18 -0.29 4.90
C THR A 151 5.06 -0.23 3.36
N PRO A 152 5.49 -1.26 2.63
CA PRO A 152 5.25 -1.35 1.18
C PRO A 152 3.78 -1.19 0.81
N GLY A 153 2.88 -1.77 1.63
CA GLY A 153 1.44 -1.65 1.47
C GLY A 153 0.93 -0.23 1.62
N ALA A 154 1.37 0.47 2.67
CA ALA A 154 0.98 1.87 2.90
C ALA A 154 1.50 2.80 1.79
N ILE A 155 2.68 2.54 1.23
CA ILE A 155 3.19 3.29 0.06
C ILE A 155 2.33 2.97 -1.19
N PHE A 156 1.99 1.69 -1.41
CA PHE A 156 1.12 1.28 -2.51
C PHE A 156 -0.27 1.91 -2.41
N ASP A 157 -0.88 1.93 -1.24
CA ASP A 157 -2.22 2.47 -1.03
C ASP A 157 -2.33 3.96 -1.34
N GLN A 158 -1.30 4.73 -1.02
CA GLN A 158 -1.25 6.14 -1.43
C GLN A 158 -1.46 6.27 -2.95
N VAL A 159 -0.75 5.45 -3.74
CA VAL A 159 -0.88 5.48 -5.20
C VAL A 159 -2.22 4.92 -5.65
N TRP A 160 -2.69 3.83 -5.04
CA TRP A 160 -3.97 3.20 -5.37
C TRP A 160 -5.15 4.17 -5.22
N HIS A 161 -5.28 4.80 -4.06
CA HIS A 161 -6.36 5.76 -3.80
C HIS A 161 -6.23 7.03 -4.65
N MET A 162 -5.01 7.53 -4.85
CA MET A 162 -4.80 8.68 -5.74
C MET A 162 -5.06 8.32 -7.20
N ASN A 163 -4.91 7.06 -7.61
CA ASN A 163 -5.32 6.58 -8.92
C ASN A 163 -6.86 6.55 -9.09
N GLU A 164 -7.60 6.21 -8.03
CA GLU A 164 -9.07 6.34 -8.03
C GLU A 164 -9.49 7.81 -8.17
N VAL A 165 -8.88 8.71 -7.39
CA VAL A 165 -9.10 10.17 -7.51
C VAL A 165 -8.76 10.68 -8.92
N ALA A 166 -7.69 10.17 -9.54
CA ALA A 166 -7.30 10.52 -10.90
C ALA A 166 -8.35 10.07 -11.94
N HIS A 167 -8.88 8.86 -11.79
CA HIS A 167 -9.97 8.37 -12.65
C HIS A 167 -11.25 9.18 -12.50
N GLU A 168 -11.65 9.51 -11.26
CA GLU A 168 -12.87 10.28 -11.00
C GLU A 168 -12.79 11.71 -11.56
N ARG A 169 -11.64 12.37 -11.42
CA ARG A 169 -11.48 13.79 -11.79
C ARG A 169 -11.05 14.01 -13.23
N PHE A 170 -10.18 13.15 -13.75
CA PHE A 170 -9.54 13.33 -15.05
C PHE A 170 -9.89 12.24 -16.07
N GLY A 171 -10.69 11.22 -15.67
CA GLY A 171 -11.10 10.11 -16.54
C GLY A 171 -9.94 9.20 -16.97
N ARG A 172 -8.78 9.26 -16.30
CA ARG A 172 -7.57 8.51 -16.68
C ARG A 172 -6.71 8.16 -15.48
N PRO A 173 -5.87 7.10 -15.58
CA PRO A 173 -5.03 6.67 -14.49
C PRO A 173 -3.85 7.61 -14.23
N VAL A 174 -3.25 7.47 -13.06
CA VAL A 174 -1.93 8.00 -12.72
C VAL A 174 -0.88 7.53 -13.73
N THR A 175 0.01 8.44 -14.11
CA THR A 175 1.04 8.17 -15.13
C THR A 175 2.46 8.12 -14.57
N ASN A 176 2.71 8.82 -13.46
CA ASN A 176 4.04 8.96 -12.86
C ASN A 176 3.96 8.93 -11.33
N ILE A 177 5.03 8.49 -10.71
CA ILE A 177 5.22 8.53 -9.25
C ILE A 177 6.54 9.21 -8.94
N VAL A 178 6.55 10.03 -7.89
CA VAL A 178 7.77 10.61 -7.32
C VAL A 178 7.79 10.39 -5.82
N PHE A 179 8.91 9.89 -5.29
CA PHE A 179 9.13 9.69 -3.85
C PHE A 179 9.70 10.98 -3.24
N MET A 180 8.93 12.07 -3.33
CA MET A 180 9.32 13.41 -2.89
C MET A 180 8.36 13.99 -1.84
N GLY A 181 7.56 13.13 -1.19
CA GLY A 181 6.68 13.47 -0.09
C GLY A 181 7.41 13.53 1.25
N MET A 182 6.79 13.00 2.30
CA MET A 182 7.41 12.92 3.62
C MET A 182 8.42 11.77 3.68
N GLY A 183 9.58 12.03 4.31
CA GLY A 183 10.63 11.03 4.52
C GLY A 183 11.80 11.16 3.54
N GLU A 184 12.81 10.32 3.80
CA GLU A 184 13.93 10.07 2.90
C GLU A 184 13.82 8.62 2.38
N PRO A 185 13.44 8.40 1.12
CA PRO A 185 13.14 7.06 0.63
C PRO A 185 14.31 6.08 0.75
N LEU A 186 15.56 6.55 0.69
CA LEU A 186 16.73 5.69 0.85
C LEU A 186 16.97 5.24 2.30
N LEU A 187 16.37 5.89 3.29
CA LEU A 187 16.37 5.41 4.69
C LEU A 187 15.31 4.33 4.93
N ASN A 188 14.26 4.26 4.09
CA ASN A 188 13.26 3.18 4.08
C ASN A 188 13.42 2.30 2.82
N TYR A 189 14.66 1.95 2.48
CA TYR A 189 15.05 1.38 1.19
C TYR A 189 14.27 0.12 0.80
N ASP A 190 14.17 -0.85 1.72
CA ASP A 190 13.53 -2.14 1.42
C ASP A 190 12.04 -1.97 1.14
N ALA A 191 11.33 -1.19 1.95
CA ALA A 191 9.90 -0.95 1.75
C ALA A 191 9.62 -0.15 0.46
N VAL A 192 10.46 0.83 0.15
CA VAL A 192 10.38 1.59 -1.12
C VAL A 192 10.60 0.66 -2.31
N LEU A 193 11.63 -0.19 -2.26
CA LEU A 193 11.93 -1.13 -3.35
C LEU A 193 10.80 -2.16 -3.55
N ASP A 194 10.25 -2.70 -2.46
CA ASP A 194 9.14 -3.65 -2.52
C ASP A 194 7.86 -2.98 -3.03
N SER A 195 7.57 -1.73 -2.63
CA SER A 195 6.45 -0.97 -3.17
C SER A 195 6.60 -0.72 -4.68
N ILE A 196 7.81 -0.43 -5.17
CA ILE A 196 8.10 -0.26 -6.61
C ILE A 196 7.84 -1.58 -7.36
N ARG A 197 8.28 -2.73 -6.81
CA ARG A 197 8.01 -4.05 -7.40
C ARG A 197 6.51 -4.33 -7.50
N ILE A 198 5.75 -3.97 -6.47
CA ILE A 198 4.30 -4.12 -6.45
C ILE A 198 3.66 -3.20 -7.50
N LEU A 199 4.01 -1.91 -7.54
CA LEU A 199 3.45 -0.90 -8.44
C LEU A 199 3.72 -1.20 -9.93
N THR A 200 4.85 -1.84 -10.23
CA THR A 200 5.27 -2.18 -11.60
C THR A 200 4.81 -3.56 -12.06
N ASP A 201 4.25 -4.38 -11.18
CA ASP A 201 3.79 -5.72 -11.50
C ASP A 201 2.57 -5.68 -12.44
N GLU A 202 2.52 -6.61 -13.43
CA GLU A 202 1.47 -6.67 -14.46
C GLU A 202 0.06 -6.93 -13.91
N ASP A 203 -0.05 -7.62 -12.77
CA ASP A 203 -1.32 -7.90 -12.08
C ASP A 203 -1.65 -6.84 -11.00
N SER A 204 -0.96 -5.71 -10.98
CA SER A 204 -1.19 -4.57 -10.11
C SER A 204 -1.51 -3.32 -10.96
N LEU A 205 -0.96 -2.16 -10.64
CA LEU A 205 -1.14 -0.93 -11.44
C LEU A 205 -0.36 -0.94 -12.76
N ASN A 206 0.56 -1.85 -12.95
CA ASN A 206 1.37 -2.04 -14.17
C ASN A 206 2.07 -0.75 -14.63
N LEU A 207 2.56 0.02 -13.68
CA LEU A 207 3.27 1.27 -13.97
C LEU A 207 4.67 0.95 -14.52
N SER A 208 5.09 1.66 -15.57
CA SER A 208 6.46 1.53 -16.06
C SER A 208 7.46 2.05 -15.02
N ALA A 209 8.52 1.27 -14.73
CA ALA A 209 9.59 1.71 -13.83
C ALA A 209 10.26 3.03 -14.28
N GLN A 210 10.26 3.33 -15.59
CA GLN A 210 10.76 4.61 -16.14
C GLN A 210 9.89 5.82 -15.75
N LYS A 211 8.72 5.60 -15.17
CA LYS A 211 7.78 6.62 -14.71
C LYS A 211 7.81 6.80 -13.19
N ILE A 212 8.73 6.13 -12.52
CA ILE A 212 8.94 6.23 -11.07
C ILE A 212 10.28 6.92 -10.83
N THR A 213 10.29 7.96 -10.00
CA THR A 213 11.48 8.70 -9.58
C THR A 213 11.64 8.58 -8.08
N VAL A 214 12.84 8.22 -7.64
CA VAL A 214 13.24 8.17 -6.23
C VAL A 214 14.31 9.22 -5.98
#